data_bfb0725ef7753f0e8c9c0b8394d2fb3c
#
_entry.id   bfb0725ef7753f0e8c9c0b8394d2fb3c
#
_cell.length_a   1.000
_cell.length_b   1.000
_cell.length_c   1.000
_cell.angle_alpha   90.00
_cell.angle_beta   90.00
_cell.angle_gamma   90.00
#
_symmetry.space_group_name_H-M   'P 1'
#
loop_
_entity.id
_entity.type
_entity.pdbx_description
1 polymer ?
#
loop_
_entity_poly.entity_id
_entity_poly.type
_entity_poly.pdbx_seq_one_letter_code
_entity_poly.pdbx_strand_id
1 'polypeptide(L)'
;TFSLYLYRDGRRVGDAAVYHISYRARLADDDQPEIGDAPPVITTSRDGRTDPVSVQTMTFVVWARTGTDGSPIYTSHLQVSMDGELLTNPTGSAASGYEYVLRFSAPLVGDEREYTLRILAWDDAGNSAMRTVKIVYQTVSEGDDIGEATIRIDATTVGLGIVDEETVRIKQGDTAAQTVLQMLEDCGYEAGYDGLAEKNGGFYLMRLTRGDLLFRAQVPERLWTLIQRDGISLTGAPGRDSLGQHDYTWGAGWMYDVNGYYPGKGLSEWMLGDGDVLTLRFTLAWGKDIDGFGATGGGYGVLSSYCYVWRDGQEIPLGHDWQETARVEPTETEDGYADYVCTKCAETRRDVLPK
;
A
#
# COMPACT_ATOMS: atom_id res chain seq x y z
N THR A 1 -14.37 36.99 0.39
CA THR A 1 -13.54 37.23 -0.80
C THR A 1 -12.27 37.94 -0.36
N PHE A 2 -11.14 37.46 -0.80
CA PHE A 2 -9.86 38.14 -0.65
C PHE A 2 -9.11 38.15 -1.99
N SER A 3 -8.25 39.16 -2.18
CA SER A 3 -7.49 39.32 -3.40
C SER A 3 -5.99 39.24 -3.08
N LEU A 4 -5.27 38.40 -3.82
CA LEU A 4 -3.82 38.33 -3.77
C LEU A 4 -3.22 39.15 -4.92
N TYR A 5 -2.22 39.95 -4.60
CA TYR A 5 -1.49 40.77 -5.56
C TYR A 5 -0.02 40.35 -5.59
N LEU A 6 0.50 40.18 -6.78
CA LEU A 6 1.93 39.99 -6.98
C LEU A 6 2.62 41.35 -7.16
N TYR A 7 3.70 41.58 -6.42
CA TYR A 7 4.55 42.75 -6.54
C TYR A 7 5.99 42.37 -6.92
N ARG A 8 6.57 43.07 -7.84
CA ARG A 8 7.98 42.98 -8.20
C ARG A 8 8.59 44.37 -8.16
N ASP A 9 9.68 44.54 -7.43
CA ASP A 9 10.39 45.84 -7.23
C ASP A 9 9.45 46.97 -6.79
N GLY A 10 8.50 46.64 -5.87
CA GLY A 10 7.52 47.56 -5.33
C GLY A 10 6.36 47.93 -6.29
N ARG A 11 6.33 47.37 -7.49
CA ARG A 11 5.27 47.59 -8.46
C ARG A 11 4.39 46.35 -8.59
N ARG A 12 3.07 46.59 -8.66
CA ARG A 12 2.10 45.52 -8.92
C ARG A 12 2.29 44.94 -10.32
N VAL A 13 2.38 43.58 -10.42
CA VAL A 13 2.57 42.87 -11.68
C VAL A 13 1.31 42.03 -11.95
N GLY A 14 0.60 42.37 -13.03
CA GLY A 14 -0.60 41.65 -13.47
C GLY A 14 -1.87 41.97 -12.66
N ASP A 15 -2.92 41.21 -12.96
CA ASP A 15 -4.20 41.32 -12.29
C ASP A 15 -4.22 40.58 -10.96
N ALA A 16 -5.12 40.98 -10.05
CA ALA A 16 -5.29 40.29 -8.78
C ALA A 16 -5.89 38.89 -8.99
N ALA A 17 -5.31 37.87 -8.34
CA ALA A 17 -6.01 36.61 -8.16
C ALA A 17 -7.09 36.81 -7.09
N VAL A 18 -8.36 36.68 -7.46
CA VAL A 18 -9.50 36.86 -6.56
C VAL A 18 -10.01 35.49 -6.13
N TYR A 19 -10.03 35.27 -4.82
CA TYR A 19 -10.54 34.05 -4.21
C TYR A 19 -11.85 34.33 -3.50
N HIS A 20 -12.88 33.54 -3.79
CA HIS A 20 -14.15 33.59 -3.10
C HIS A 20 -14.22 32.41 -2.11
N ILE A 21 -14.24 32.71 -0.82
CA ILE A 21 -14.52 31.72 0.21
C ILE A 21 -15.98 31.88 0.60
N SER A 22 -16.77 30.84 0.36
CA SER A 22 -18.15 30.78 0.85
C SER A 22 -18.16 29.98 2.16
N TYR A 23 -18.50 30.64 3.25
CA TYR A 23 -18.77 29.98 4.51
C TYR A 23 -20.29 29.85 4.66
N ARG A 24 -20.82 28.65 4.79
CA ARG A 24 -22.17 28.40 5.25
C ARG A 24 -22.14 28.12 6.74
N ALA A 25 -22.66 29.02 7.55
CA ALA A 25 -22.97 28.67 8.93
C ALA A 25 -24.03 27.55 8.90
N ARG A 26 -23.70 26.40 9.48
CA ARG A 26 -24.64 25.31 9.67
C ARG A 26 -25.64 25.78 10.74
N LEU A 27 -26.87 26.01 10.38
CA LEU A 27 -27.96 26.08 11.35
C LEU A 27 -28.13 24.66 11.90
N ALA A 28 -28.06 24.50 13.20
CA ALA A 28 -28.36 23.25 13.86
C ALA A 28 -29.81 22.85 13.49
N ASP A 29 -29.93 21.83 12.67
CA ASP A 29 -31.18 21.15 12.43
C ASP A 29 -31.14 19.89 13.33
N ASP A 30 -31.98 19.86 14.34
CA ASP A 30 -31.94 18.85 15.42
C ASP A 30 -32.24 17.42 14.97
N ASP A 31 -32.58 17.20 13.69
CA ASP A 31 -32.98 15.90 13.11
C ASP A 31 -31.95 15.29 12.14
N GLN A 32 -30.76 15.86 11.96
CA GLN A 32 -29.70 15.24 11.16
C GLN A 32 -28.74 14.45 12.07
N PRO A 33 -28.36 13.22 11.69
CA PRO A 33 -27.32 12.50 12.43
C PRO A 33 -26.08 13.40 12.54
N GLU A 34 -25.54 13.53 13.76
CA GLU A 34 -24.30 14.27 13.98
C GLU A 34 -23.25 13.73 13.02
N ILE A 35 -22.92 14.52 11.99
CA ILE A 35 -21.75 14.23 11.16
C ILE A 35 -20.58 14.49 12.07
N GLY A 36 -19.86 13.42 12.43
CA GLY A 36 -18.76 13.50 13.38
C GLY A 36 -17.76 14.56 12.93
N ASP A 37 -17.40 15.46 13.85
CA ASP A 37 -16.43 16.55 13.64
C ASP A 37 -14.96 16.04 13.65
N ALA A 38 -14.73 14.75 13.41
CA ALA A 38 -13.40 14.19 13.45
C ALA A 38 -12.62 14.56 12.18
N PRO A 39 -11.49 15.28 12.31
CA PRO A 39 -10.68 15.67 11.16
C PRO A 39 -10.09 14.44 10.46
N PRO A 40 -9.78 14.54 9.15
CA PRO A 40 -9.10 13.48 8.42
C PRO A 40 -7.83 12.98 9.12
N VAL A 41 -7.57 11.69 9.01
CA VAL A 41 -6.34 11.05 9.46
C VAL A 41 -5.41 10.89 8.27
N ILE A 42 -4.21 11.45 8.37
CA ILE A 42 -3.17 11.38 7.34
C ILE A 42 -2.03 10.53 7.87
N THR A 43 -1.66 9.48 7.12
CA THR A 43 -0.48 8.65 7.38
C THR A 43 0.44 8.64 6.16
N THR A 44 1.71 8.34 6.35
CA THR A 44 2.70 8.38 5.27
C THR A 44 3.70 7.24 5.39
N SER A 45 4.39 6.93 4.30
CA SER A 45 5.49 5.95 4.28
C SER A 45 6.72 6.37 5.10
N ARG A 46 6.73 7.59 5.65
CA ARG A 46 7.80 8.11 6.53
C ARG A 46 7.38 8.25 7.98
N ASP A 47 6.25 7.68 8.37
CA ASP A 47 5.77 7.75 9.75
C ASP A 47 6.72 7.05 10.70
N GLY A 48 7.12 7.76 11.77
CA GLY A 48 8.08 7.26 12.76
C GLY A 48 9.54 7.26 12.31
N ARG A 49 9.86 7.74 11.09
CA ARG A 49 11.22 7.77 10.53
C ARG A 49 11.80 9.17 10.56
N THR A 50 13.05 9.25 11.03
CA THR A 50 13.83 10.50 11.07
C THR A 50 15.21 10.36 10.40
N ASP A 51 15.54 9.16 9.90
CA ASP A 51 16.77 8.84 9.21
C ASP A 51 16.92 9.69 7.94
N PRO A 52 18.14 10.16 7.60
CA PRO A 52 18.41 10.86 6.36
C PRO A 52 18.12 9.96 5.15
N VAL A 53 17.74 10.60 4.05
CA VAL A 53 17.54 9.94 2.76
C VAL A 53 18.76 10.23 1.88
N SER A 54 19.38 9.20 1.33
CA SER A 54 20.54 9.32 0.45
C SER A 54 20.20 9.08 -1.03
N VAL A 55 19.05 8.48 -1.32
CA VAL A 55 18.58 8.27 -2.70
C VAL A 55 18.08 9.57 -3.31
N GLN A 56 18.50 9.90 -4.54
CA GLN A 56 18.09 11.13 -5.23
C GLN A 56 16.61 11.17 -5.61
N THR A 57 15.97 10.00 -5.70
CA THR A 57 14.55 9.89 -6.04
C THR A 57 13.93 8.81 -5.17
N MET A 58 12.87 9.16 -4.45
CA MET A 58 12.11 8.19 -3.67
C MET A 58 10.61 8.32 -3.93
N THR A 59 9.89 7.23 -3.75
CA THR A 59 8.44 7.25 -3.72
C THR A 59 7.96 7.52 -2.30
N PHE A 60 7.18 8.57 -2.14
CA PHE A 60 6.55 8.96 -0.88
C PHE A 60 5.07 8.65 -0.97
N VAL A 61 4.58 7.82 -0.06
CA VAL A 61 3.18 7.38 -0.08
C VAL A 61 2.38 8.11 0.97
N VAL A 62 1.18 8.54 0.60
CA VAL A 62 0.24 9.23 1.47
C VAL A 62 -1.08 8.46 1.50
N TRP A 63 -1.54 8.14 2.69
CA TRP A 63 -2.90 7.67 2.94
C TRP A 63 -3.66 8.77 3.67
N ALA A 64 -4.86 9.07 3.21
CA ALA A 64 -5.77 9.97 3.90
C ALA A 64 -7.15 9.30 4.03
N ARG A 65 -7.70 9.33 5.24
CA ARG A 65 -8.99 8.75 5.55
C ARG A 65 -9.84 9.75 6.32
N THR A 66 -11.16 9.69 6.15
CA THR A 66 -12.08 10.48 6.98
C THR A 66 -11.91 10.09 8.44
N GLY A 67 -12.02 11.04 9.33
CA GLY A 67 -11.90 10.78 10.78
C GLY A 67 -13.11 10.07 11.36
N THR A 68 -14.27 10.16 10.70
CA THR A 68 -15.54 9.66 11.20
C THR A 68 -15.72 8.16 10.98
N ASP A 69 -15.51 7.68 9.74
CA ASP A 69 -15.79 6.29 9.37
C ASP A 69 -14.58 5.58 8.73
N GLY A 70 -13.44 6.27 8.62
CA GLY A 70 -12.23 5.74 8.03
C GLY A 70 -12.28 5.54 6.51
N SER A 71 -13.27 6.09 5.83
CA SER A 71 -13.39 6.03 4.37
C SER A 71 -12.18 6.67 3.68
N PRO A 72 -11.66 6.09 2.59
CA PRO A 72 -10.54 6.66 1.86
C PRO A 72 -10.85 8.03 1.25
N ILE A 73 -9.91 8.98 1.34
CA ILE A 73 -10.02 10.31 0.73
C ILE A 73 -9.37 10.29 -0.65
N TYR A 74 -10.09 10.79 -1.65
CA TYR A 74 -9.64 10.85 -3.04
C TYR A 74 -8.72 12.05 -3.33
N THR A 75 -7.96 12.00 -4.43
CA THR A 75 -7.02 13.07 -4.82
C THR A 75 -7.66 14.43 -5.01
N SER A 76 -8.96 14.50 -5.31
CA SER A 76 -9.72 15.76 -5.37
C SER A 76 -9.77 16.50 -4.02
N HIS A 77 -9.55 15.77 -2.92
CA HIS A 77 -9.58 16.27 -1.54
C HIS A 77 -8.23 16.09 -0.83
N LEU A 78 -7.16 15.99 -1.61
CA LEU A 78 -5.80 15.82 -1.10
C LEU A 78 -4.84 16.74 -1.85
N GLN A 79 -4.01 17.48 -1.12
CA GLN A 79 -2.91 18.27 -1.67
C GLN A 79 -1.62 17.93 -0.96
N VAL A 80 -0.58 17.69 -1.74
CA VAL A 80 0.77 17.43 -1.23
C VAL A 80 1.74 18.41 -1.88
N SER A 81 2.56 19.07 -1.08
CA SER A 81 3.59 19.98 -1.56
C SER A 81 4.94 19.70 -0.90
N MET A 82 6.02 19.95 -1.60
CA MET A 82 7.40 19.89 -1.10
C MET A 82 8.06 21.26 -1.27
N ASP A 83 8.52 21.84 -0.16
CA ASP A 83 9.09 23.20 -0.11
C ASP A 83 8.20 24.28 -0.74
N GLY A 84 6.87 24.07 -0.67
CA GLY A 84 5.87 24.97 -1.23
C GLY A 84 5.49 24.71 -2.68
N GLU A 85 6.18 23.82 -3.39
CA GLU A 85 5.78 23.38 -4.73
C GLU A 85 4.78 22.24 -4.65
N LEU A 86 3.66 22.37 -5.38
CA LEU A 86 2.61 21.34 -5.41
C LEU A 86 3.08 20.12 -6.19
N LEU A 87 2.97 18.94 -5.57
CA LEU A 87 3.21 17.67 -6.24
C LEU A 87 1.92 17.22 -6.93
N THR A 88 2.00 16.96 -8.23
CA THR A 88 0.85 16.62 -9.08
C THR A 88 0.98 15.20 -9.63
N ASN A 89 -0.16 14.66 -10.09
CA ASN A 89 -0.24 13.37 -10.77
C ASN A 89 0.35 12.20 -9.96
N PRO A 90 -0.12 11.98 -8.72
CA PRO A 90 0.26 10.78 -7.99
C PRO A 90 -0.24 9.53 -8.70
N THR A 91 0.48 8.42 -8.55
CA THR A 91 0.01 7.08 -8.89
C THR A 91 -0.66 6.42 -7.69
N GLY A 92 -1.16 5.19 -7.84
CA GLY A 92 -1.87 4.49 -6.77
C GLY A 92 -3.35 4.85 -6.68
N SER A 93 -3.94 4.62 -5.52
CA SER A 93 -5.38 4.81 -5.29
C SER A 93 -5.67 5.27 -3.85
N ALA A 94 -6.90 5.70 -3.60
CA ALA A 94 -7.35 6.07 -2.26
C ALA A 94 -7.27 4.89 -1.25
N ALA A 95 -7.39 3.66 -1.71
CA ALA A 95 -7.31 2.46 -0.88
C ALA A 95 -5.86 2.03 -0.63
N SER A 96 -5.03 1.98 -1.68
CA SER A 96 -3.63 1.53 -1.62
C SER A 96 -2.64 2.61 -1.19
N GLY A 97 -3.05 3.86 -1.16
CA GLY A 97 -2.20 5.02 -0.96
C GLY A 97 -1.86 5.73 -2.28
N TYR A 98 -1.56 7.00 -2.19
CA TYR A 98 -1.12 7.81 -3.32
C TYR A 98 0.39 7.98 -3.29
N GLU A 99 1.04 7.60 -4.37
CA GLU A 99 2.48 7.65 -4.55
C GLU A 99 2.90 8.97 -5.20
N TYR A 100 3.75 9.70 -4.53
CA TYR A 100 4.40 10.92 -5.03
C TYR A 100 5.88 10.66 -5.24
N VAL A 101 6.41 11.02 -6.39
CA VAL A 101 7.85 10.92 -6.66
C VAL A 101 8.55 12.17 -6.15
N LEU A 102 9.32 12.02 -5.08
CA LEU A 102 10.18 13.07 -4.55
C LEU A 102 11.55 13.05 -5.24
N ARG A 103 12.07 14.25 -5.55
CA ARG A 103 13.41 14.41 -6.13
C ARG A 103 14.23 15.32 -5.23
N PHE A 104 15.37 14.82 -4.80
CA PHE A 104 16.25 15.51 -3.88
C PHE A 104 17.54 15.96 -4.59
N SER A 105 18.13 17.03 -4.11
CA SER A 105 19.43 17.52 -4.56
C SER A 105 20.15 18.25 -3.45
N ALA A 106 21.45 18.05 -3.38
CA ALA A 106 22.38 18.85 -2.59
C ALA A 106 23.58 19.21 -3.45
N PRO A 107 24.28 20.34 -3.17
CA PRO A 107 25.33 20.85 -4.04
C PRO A 107 26.54 19.94 -4.13
N LEU A 108 26.95 19.33 -3.01
CA LEU A 108 28.19 18.55 -2.91
C LEU A 108 27.93 17.26 -2.12
N VAL A 109 28.82 16.28 -2.29
CA VAL A 109 28.83 15.06 -1.48
C VAL A 109 29.08 15.41 -0.01
N GLY A 110 28.28 14.86 0.89
CA GLY A 110 28.31 15.15 2.32
C GLY A 110 27.45 16.35 2.75
N ASP A 111 26.91 17.12 1.80
CA ASP A 111 25.97 18.18 2.14
C ASP A 111 24.61 17.61 2.52
N GLU A 112 23.97 18.27 3.49
CA GLU A 112 22.61 17.97 3.93
C GLU A 112 21.65 19.08 3.52
N ARG A 113 20.42 18.69 3.17
CA ARG A 113 19.33 19.63 2.93
C ARG A 113 18.02 19.08 3.51
N GLU A 114 17.37 19.89 4.36
CA GLU A 114 16.03 19.57 4.85
C GLU A 114 14.98 19.99 3.81
N TYR A 115 14.08 19.08 3.50
CA TYR A 115 12.89 19.28 2.69
C TYR A 115 11.66 19.20 3.57
N THR A 116 10.70 20.08 3.34
CA THR A 116 9.43 20.12 4.08
C THR A 116 8.27 19.73 3.18
N LEU A 117 7.65 18.58 3.47
CA LEU A 117 6.40 18.19 2.85
C LEU A 117 5.22 18.68 3.69
N ARG A 118 4.21 19.24 3.01
CA ARG A 118 2.93 19.59 3.62
C ARG A 118 1.83 18.83 2.91
N ILE A 119 0.99 18.15 3.68
CA ILE A 119 -0.10 17.33 3.22
C ILE A 119 -1.37 17.92 3.81
N LEU A 120 -2.29 18.34 2.97
CA LEU A 120 -3.61 18.83 3.34
C LEU A 120 -4.65 17.86 2.81
N ALA A 121 -5.52 17.36 3.69
CA ALA A 121 -6.65 16.52 3.33
C ALA A 121 -7.94 17.15 3.88
N TRP A 122 -9.06 16.99 3.15
CA TRP A 122 -10.37 17.42 3.60
C TRP A 122 -11.44 16.42 3.14
N ASP A 123 -12.54 16.35 3.88
CA ASP A 123 -13.69 15.52 3.55
C ASP A 123 -14.87 16.34 2.99
N ASP A 124 -15.90 15.64 2.53
CA ASP A 124 -17.12 16.27 1.99
C ASP A 124 -17.94 17.02 3.05
N ALA A 125 -17.71 16.72 4.33
CA ALA A 125 -18.32 17.44 5.45
C ALA A 125 -17.62 18.78 5.76
N GLY A 126 -16.44 19.03 5.14
CA GLY A 126 -15.65 20.25 5.32
C GLY A 126 -14.63 20.16 6.47
N ASN A 127 -14.45 19.00 7.09
CA ASN A 127 -13.36 18.80 8.05
C ASN A 127 -12.05 18.74 7.28
N SER A 128 -10.97 19.27 7.86
CA SER A 128 -9.66 19.24 7.24
C SER A 128 -8.56 18.96 8.24
N ALA A 129 -7.48 18.35 7.75
CA ALA A 129 -6.26 18.11 8.50
C ALA A 129 -5.04 18.49 7.66
N MET A 130 -4.01 19.01 8.32
CA MET A 130 -2.72 19.28 7.71
C MET A 130 -1.64 18.54 8.47
N ARG A 131 -0.80 17.83 7.72
CA ARG A 131 0.38 17.16 8.26
C ARG A 131 1.64 17.71 7.61
N THR A 132 2.68 17.87 8.42
CA THR A 132 4.02 18.27 7.95
C THR A 132 4.99 17.13 8.21
N VAL A 133 5.74 16.75 7.17
CA VAL A 133 6.82 15.75 7.23
C VAL A 133 8.11 16.43 6.81
N LYS A 134 9.17 16.28 7.61
CA LYS A 134 10.51 16.76 7.28
C LYS A 134 11.35 15.59 6.81
N ILE A 135 12.09 15.79 5.74
CA ILE A 135 13.01 14.81 5.17
C ILE A 135 14.36 15.48 5.04
N VAL A 136 15.37 14.94 5.70
CA VAL A 136 16.76 15.34 5.50
C VAL A 136 17.34 14.50 4.36
N TYR A 137 17.79 15.16 3.30
CA TYR A 137 18.53 14.52 2.22
C TYR A 137 20.01 14.79 2.40
N GLN A 138 20.80 13.72 2.39
CA GLN A 138 22.25 13.78 2.47
C GLN A 138 22.87 13.13 1.24
N THR A 139 23.72 13.86 0.54
CA THR A 139 24.40 13.36 -0.65
C THR A 139 25.56 12.43 -0.26
N VAL A 140 25.58 11.25 -0.81
CA VAL A 140 26.64 10.24 -0.69
C VAL A 140 27.09 9.78 -2.07
N SER A 141 28.28 9.18 -2.17
CA SER A 141 28.77 8.64 -3.44
C SER A 141 28.08 7.35 -3.82
N GLU A 142 28.00 7.07 -5.13
CA GLU A 142 27.53 5.79 -5.62
C GLU A 142 28.39 4.63 -5.08
N GLY A 143 27.75 3.58 -4.61
CA GLY A 143 28.41 2.42 -4.00
C GLY A 143 28.72 2.56 -2.50
N ASP A 144 28.58 3.75 -1.90
CA ASP A 144 28.71 3.92 -0.46
C ASP A 144 27.55 3.24 0.29
N ASP A 145 27.84 2.75 1.48
CA ASP A 145 26.81 2.22 2.39
C ASP A 145 25.90 3.36 2.85
N ILE A 146 24.57 3.18 2.71
CA ILE A 146 23.57 4.17 3.08
C ILE A 146 22.65 3.69 4.21
N GLY A 147 22.97 2.58 4.83
CA GLY A 147 22.21 1.97 5.92
C GLY A 147 21.94 0.49 5.72
N GLU A 148 20.92 0.00 6.40
CA GLU A 148 20.51 -1.40 6.39
C GLU A 148 19.02 -1.52 6.09
N ALA A 149 18.63 -2.59 5.39
CA ALA A 149 17.24 -2.95 5.17
C ALA A 149 17.01 -4.40 5.61
N THR A 150 15.79 -4.71 6.02
CA THR A 150 15.37 -6.07 6.31
C THR A 150 14.66 -6.65 5.10
N ILE A 151 15.12 -7.81 4.62
CA ILE A 151 14.46 -8.55 3.54
C ILE A 151 13.80 -9.79 4.15
N ARG A 152 12.51 -9.98 3.87
CA ARG A 152 11.71 -11.12 4.31
C ARG A 152 11.22 -11.94 3.14
N ILE A 153 11.11 -13.25 3.34
CA ILE A 153 10.43 -14.16 2.41
C ILE A 153 9.21 -14.73 3.13
N ASP A 154 8.03 -14.36 2.67
CA ASP A 154 6.76 -14.78 3.24
C ASP A 154 6.02 -15.72 2.29
N ALA A 155 5.85 -16.96 2.72
CA ALA A 155 5.09 -18.00 2.03
C ALA A 155 3.89 -18.47 2.88
N THR A 156 3.24 -17.55 3.60
CA THR A 156 2.07 -17.84 4.46
C THR A 156 0.91 -18.42 3.68
N THR A 157 0.71 -18.05 2.42
CA THR A 157 -0.34 -18.57 1.54
C THR A 157 -0.21 -20.08 1.26
N VAL A 158 0.99 -20.62 1.40
CA VAL A 158 1.25 -22.07 1.33
C VAL A 158 1.55 -22.68 2.70
N GLY A 159 1.21 -21.98 3.79
CA GLY A 159 1.26 -22.48 5.17
C GLY A 159 2.65 -22.49 5.81
N LEU A 160 3.66 -21.86 5.19
CA LEU A 160 5.02 -21.85 5.71
C LEU A 160 5.34 -20.64 6.61
N GLY A 161 4.53 -19.55 6.53
CA GLY A 161 4.83 -18.32 7.25
C GLY A 161 6.03 -17.58 6.67
N ILE A 162 6.75 -16.84 7.53
CA ILE A 162 8.04 -16.24 7.18
C ILE A 162 9.07 -17.34 7.14
N VAL A 163 9.65 -17.60 5.97
CA VAL A 163 10.64 -18.67 5.75
C VAL A 163 12.06 -18.19 5.92
N ASP A 164 12.33 -16.90 5.69
CA ASP A 164 13.59 -16.24 5.98
C ASP A 164 13.38 -14.74 6.25
N GLU A 165 14.29 -14.21 7.07
CA GLU A 165 14.37 -12.78 7.39
C GLU A 165 15.83 -12.42 7.65
N GLU A 166 16.40 -11.50 6.84
CA GLU A 166 17.78 -11.06 6.97
C GLU A 166 17.89 -9.53 6.90
N THR A 167 18.79 -8.99 7.70
CA THR A 167 19.18 -7.58 7.62
C THR A 167 20.41 -7.46 6.74
N VAL A 168 20.30 -6.70 5.69
CA VAL A 168 21.35 -6.53 4.67
C VAL A 168 21.74 -5.06 4.56
N ARG A 169 23.02 -4.82 4.23
CA ARG A 169 23.50 -3.48 3.90
C ARG A 169 22.99 -3.07 2.54
N ILE A 170 22.59 -1.81 2.45
CA ILE A 170 22.15 -1.20 1.20
C ILE A 170 23.17 -0.14 0.77
N LYS A 171 23.36 -0.04 -0.55
CA LYS A 171 24.31 0.88 -1.14
C LYS A 171 23.63 1.94 -1.99
N GLN A 172 24.22 3.12 -2.02
CA GLN A 172 23.78 4.18 -2.91
C GLN A 172 23.83 3.72 -4.37
N GLY A 173 22.69 3.81 -5.05
CA GLY A 173 22.53 3.44 -6.46
C GLY A 173 21.98 2.03 -6.68
N ASP A 174 22.06 1.14 -5.69
CA ASP A 174 21.49 -0.20 -5.80
C ASP A 174 19.95 -0.14 -5.86
N THR A 175 19.39 -0.96 -6.71
CA THR A 175 17.95 -1.20 -6.75
C THR A 175 17.56 -2.25 -5.70
N ALA A 176 16.27 -2.29 -5.35
CA ALA A 176 15.75 -3.35 -4.50
C ALA A 176 15.96 -4.75 -5.10
N ALA A 177 15.96 -4.88 -6.44
CA ALA A 177 16.26 -6.14 -7.11
C ALA A 177 17.69 -6.64 -6.84
N GLN A 178 18.68 -5.73 -6.92
CA GLN A 178 20.07 -6.08 -6.63
C GLN A 178 20.26 -6.51 -5.17
N THR A 179 19.68 -5.74 -4.24
CA THR A 179 19.73 -6.06 -2.80
C THR A 179 19.03 -7.39 -2.48
N VAL A 180 17.86 -7.65 -3.08
CA VAL A 180 17.13 -8.91 -2.92
C VAL A 180 17.94 -10.10 -3.47
N LEU A 181 18.49 -9.97 -4.68
CA LEU A 181 19.31 -11.05 -5.26
C LEU A 181 20.52 -11.40 -4.41
N GLN A 182 21.20 -10.40 -3.86
CA GLN A 182 22.35 -10.64 -2.96
C GLN A 182 21.91 -11.39 -1.71
N MET A 183 20.82 -10.97 -1.05
CA MET A 183 20.27 -11.67 0.11
C MET A 183 19.89 -13.12 -0.22
N LEU A 184 19.22 -13.34 -1.35
CA LEU A 184 18.82 -14.67 -1.77
C LEU A 184 20.02 -15.60 -1.99
N GLU A 185 21.09 -15.10 -2.63
CA GLU A 185 22.33 -15.84 -2.82
C GLU A 185 22.99 -16.17 -1.48
N ASP A 186 23.12 -15.19 -0.58
CA ASP A 186 23.71 -15.37 0.75
C ASP A 186 22.94 -16.39 1.61
N CYS A 187 21.61 -16.50 1.44
CA CYS A 187 20.74 -17.46 2.09
C CYS A 187 20.66 -18.82 1.35
N GLY A 188 21.41 -19.00 0.28
CA GLY A 188 21.47 -20.24 -0.47
C GLY A 188 20.26 -20.51 -1.37
N TYR A 189 19.54 -19.48 -1.77
CA TYR A 189 18.50 -19.60 -2.79
C TYR A 189 19.08 -19.46 -4.20
N GLU A 190 18.55 -20.25 -5.11
CA GLU A 190 18.65 -20.01 -6.54
C GLU A 190 17.40 -19.24 -6.98
N ALA A 191 17.60 -18.02 -7.49
CA ALA A 191 16.52 -17.16 -7.98
C ALA A 191 16.36 -17.31 -9.49
N GLY A 192 15.19 -17.78 -9.93
CA GLY A 192 14.77 -17.70 -11.33
C GLY A 192 14.05 -16.38 -11.57
N TYR A 193 14.54 -15.57 -12.49
CA TYR A 193 13.96 -14.26 -12.82
C TYR A 193 14.08 -13.94 -14.30
N ASP A 194 13.32 -12.93 -14.74
CA ASP A 194 13.40 -12.34 -16.08
C ASP A 194 13.80 -10.85 -15.95
N GLY A 195 14.31 -10.26 -17.03
CA GLY A 195 14.81 -8.90 -17.02
C GLY A 195 16.18 -8.74 -16.35
N LEU A 196 16.51 -7.51 -15.97
CA LEU A 196 17.76 -7.13 -15.34
C LEU A 196 17.50 -6.48 -13.96
N ALA A 197 18.39 -6.69 -13.02
CA ALA A 197 18.28 -6.15 -11.67
C ALA A 197 18.60 -4.65 -11.58
N GLU A 198 19.34 -4.13 -12.55
CA GLU A 198 19.72 -2.72 -12.64
C GLU A 198 18.48 -1.83 -12.88
N LYS A 199 18.64 -0.54 -12.60
CA LYS A 199 17.57 0.45 -12.71
C LYS A 199 16.86 0.40 -14.07
N ASN A 200 15.52 0.31 -14.01
CA ASN A 200 14.64 0.16 -15.17
C ASN A 200 14.87 -1.13 -15.99
N GLY A 201 15.48 -2.15 -15.39
CA GLY A 201 15.81 -3.41 -16.07
C GLY A 201 14.62 -4.35 -16.28
N GLY A 202 13.42 -4.00 -15.77
CA GLY A 202 12.23 -4.82 -15.91
C GLY A 202 12.29 -6.13 -15.13
N PHE A 203 13.01 -6.14 -14.01
CA PHE A 203 13.20 -7.33 -13.18
C PHE A 203 11.88 -7.92 -12.71
N TYR A 204 11.71 -9.22 -12.91
CA TYR A 204 10.57 -10.00 -12.45
C TYR A 204 11.03 -11.32 -11.81
N LEU A 205 10.81 -11.48 -10.50
CA LEU A 205 11.14 -12.70 -9.76
C LEU A 205 10.11 -13.78 -10.09
N MET A 206 10.54 -14.83 -10.79
CA MET A 206 9.66 -15.91 -11.22
C MET A 206 9.64 -17.07 -10.22
N ARG A 207 10.78 -17.44 -9.63
CA ARG A 207 10.92 -18.67 -8.81
C ARG A 207 12.04 -18.55 -7.80
N LEU A 208 11.81 -19.10 -6.61
CA LEU A 208 12.85 -19.37 -5.62
C LEU A 208 13.04 -20.87 -5.48
N THR A 209 14.29 -21.33 -5.48
CA THR A 209 14.66 -22.73 -5.28
C THR A 209 15.65 -22.83 -4.14
N ARG A 210 15.35 -23.68 -3.16
CA ARG A 210 16.25 -24.06 -2.07
C ARG A 210 15.81 -25.42 -1.55
N GLY A 211 16.76 -26.30 -1.26
CA GLY A 211 16.45 -27.66 -0.83
C GLY A 211 15.43 -27.75 0.29
N ASP A 212 14.43 -28.59 0.11
CA ASP A 212 13.30 -28.82 1.04
C ASP A 212 12.45 -27.58 1.38
N LEU A 213 12.46 -26.51 0.56
CA LEU A 213 11.68 -25.27 0.78
C LEU A 213 10.22 -25.56 1.11
N LEU A 214 9.58 -26.51 0.42
CA LEU A 214 8.16 -26.84 0.57
C LEU A 214 7.91 -28.10 1.42
N PHE A 215 8.86 -28.53 2.24
CA PHE A 215 8.72 -29.79 2.99
C PHE A 215 7.43 -29.89 3.83
N ARG A 216 6.92 -28.77 4.36
CA ARG A 216 5.71 -28.68 5.18
C ARG A 216 4.63 -27.81 4.56
N ALA A 217 4.75 -27.49 3.28
CA ALA A 217 3.79 -26.60 2.62
C ALA A 217 2.41 -27.24 2.56
N GLN A 218 1.43 -26.49 2.98
CA GLN A 218 0.01 -26.83 2.91
C GLN A 218 -0.81 -25.56 2.74
N VAL A 219 -1.49 -25.41 1.61
CA VAL A 219 -2.40 -24.30 1.37
C VAL A 219 -3.53 -24.34 2.40
N PRO A 220 -3.82 -23.25 3.14
CA PRO A 220 -4.94 -23.19 4.09
C PRO A 220 -6.27 -23.50 3.41
N GLU A 221 -7.10 -24.32 4.07
CA GLU A 221 -8.38 -24.81 3.50
C GLU A 221 -9.33 -23.66 3.11
N ARG A 222 -9.43 -22.64 3.94
CA ARG A 222 -10.25 -21.45 3.64
C ARG A 222 -9.75 -20.73 2.40
N LEU A 223 -8.43 -20.52 2.27
CA LEU A 223 -7.84 -19.91 1.09
C LEU A 223 -8.16 -20.75 -0.17
N TRP A 224 -7.99 -22.06 -0.06
CA TRP A 224 -8.28 -22.96 -1.16
C TRP A 224 -9.74 -22.87 -1.62
N THR A 225 -10.67 -22.77 -0.69
CA THR A 225 -12.10 -22.59 -0.96
C THR A 225 -12.39 -21.28 -1.69
N LEU A 226 -11.73 -20.18 -1.28
CA LEU A 226 -11.88 -18.88 -1.93
C LEU A 226 -11.34 -18.87 -3.36
N ILE A 227 -10.16 -19.47 -3.57
CA ILE A 227 -9.53 -19.62 -4.89
C ILE A 227 -10.45 -20.40 -5.86
N GLN A 228 -10.99 -21.54 -5.40
CA GLN A 228 -11.90 -22.36 -6.22
C GLN A 228 -13.18 -21.61 -6.58
N ARG A 229 -13.75 -20.88 -5.62
CA ARG A 229 -14.93 -20.07 -5.86
C ARG A 229 -14.72 -18.95 -6.86
N ASP A 230 -13.55 -18.32 -6.83
CA ASP A 230 -13.17 -17.29 -7.81
C ASP A 230 -12.93 -17.86 -9.22
N GLY A 231 -12.92 -19.20 -9.36
CA GLY A 231 -12.69 -19.85 -10.64
C GLY A 231 -11.25 -19.73 -11.13
N ILE A 232 -10.29 -19.48 -10.24
CA ILE A 232 -8.87 -19.45 -10.60
C ILE A 232 -8.45 -20.85 -11.00
N SER A 233 -7.88 -20.99 -12.20
CA SER A 233 -7.46 -22.28 -12.75
C SER A 233 -6.34 -22.88 -11.92
N LEU A 234 -6.47 -24.17 -11.58
CA LEU A 234 -5.45 -24.92 -10.88
C LEU A 234 -4.40 -25.44 -11.85
N THR A 235 -3.14 -25.39 -11.47
CA THR A 235 -1.99 -25.81 -12.30
C THR A 235 -1.29 -27.03 -11.75
N GLY A 236 -1.26 -27.23 -10.46
CA GLY A 236 -0.62 -28.34 -9.79
C GLY A 236 0.41 -27.86 -8.75
N ALA A 237 0.71 -28.74 -7.80
CA ALA A 237 1.72 -28.47 -6.79
C ALA A 237 3.12 -28.53 -7.41
N PRO A 238 4.05 -27.64 -7.00
CA PRO A 238 5.44 -27.69 -7.43
C PRO A 238 6.19 -28.86 -6.80
N GLY A 239 7.45 -29.04 -7.22
CA GLY A 239 8.39 -29.91 -6.51
C GLY A 239 8.70 -29.37 -5.10
N ARG A 240 9.35 -30.22 -4.25
CA ARG A 240 9.60 -29.89 -2.85
C ARG A 240 10.57 -28.72 -2.64
N ASP A 241 11.39 -28.43 -3.62
CA ASP A 241 12.54 -27.54 -3.50
C ASP A 241 12.32 -26.15 -4.09
N SER A 242 11.19 -25.91 -4.72
CA SER A 242 10.99 -24.65 -5.42
C SER A 242 9.56 -24.11 -5.30
N LEU A 243 9.41 -22.78 -5.33
CA LEU A 243 8.14 -22.06 -5.31
C LEU A 243 8.20 -20.89 -6.28
N GLY A 244 7.24 -20.81 -7.20
CA GLY A 244 7.29 -19.76 -8.21
C GLY A 244 5.98 -19.52 -8.96
N GLN A 245 6.09 -18.73 -9.99
CA GLN A 245 4.97 -18.34 -10.84
C GLN A 245 4.22 -19.59 -11.35
N HIS A 246 2.89 -19.51 -11.25
CA HIS A 246 1.93 -20.56 -11.65
C HIS A 246 2.03 -21.88 -10.87
N ASP A 247 2.69 -21.91 -9.73
CA ASP A 247 2.63 -23.06 -8.84
C ASP A 247 1.30 -23.05 -8.08
N TYR A 248 0.62 -24.20 -7.97
CA TYR A 248 -0.73 -24.42 -7.42
C TYR A 248 -1.86 -23.81 -8.25
N THR A 249 -1.72 -22.56 -8.71
CA THR A 249 -2.77 -21.83 -9.42
C THR A 249 -2.19 -20.97 -10.53
N TRP A 250 -3.02 -20.61 -11.50
CA TRP A 250 -2.62 -19.67 -12.57
C TRP A 250 -2.35 -18.25 -12.04
N GLY A 251 -2.93 -17.89 -10.88
CA GLY A 251 -2.76 -16.60 -10.21
C GLY A 251 -1.56 -16.53 -9.27
N ALA A 252 -0.74 -17.60 -9.21
CA ALA A 252 0.37 -17.67 -8.28
C ALA A 252 1.62 -16.93 -8.80
N GLY A 253 2.35 -16.33 -7.86
CA GLY A 253 3.62 -15.64 -8.13
C GLY A 253 4.15 -14.89 -6.93
N TRP A 254 5.32 -14.29 -7.10
CA TRP A 254 5.95 -13.45 -6.09
C TRP A 254 5.56 -12.00 -6.30
N MET A 255 5.10 -11.38 -5.22
CA MET A 255 4.90 -9.94 -5.08
C MET A 255 5.82 -9.42 -3.98
N TYR A 256 5.92 -8.11 -3.83
CA TYR A 256 6.64 -7.52 -2.72
C TYR A 256 5.91 -6.31 -2.14
N ASP A 257 6.10 -6.08 -0.87
CA ASP A 257 5.79 -4.83 -0.20
C ASP A 257 7.04 -4.23 0.43
N VAL A 258 7.01 -2.91 0.66
CA VAL A 258 8.00 -2.21 1.45
C VAL A 258 7.26 -1.50 2.58
N ASN A 259 7.60 -1.85 3.82
CA ASN A 259 6.93 -1.34 5.03
C ASN A 259 5.41 -1.56 5.01
N GLY A 260 4.95 -2.69 4.44
CA GLY A 260 3.54 -3.04 4.29
C GLY A 260 2.81 -2.35 3.12
N TYR A 261 3.52 -1.56 2.33
CA TYR A 261 2.99 -0.94 1.12
C TYR A 261 3.41 -1.71 -0.14
N TYR A 262 2.46 -2.06 -0.99
CA TYR A 262 2.71 -2.75 -2.26
C TYR A 262 2.92 -1.73 -3.39
N PRO A 263 4.15 -1.49 -3.85
CA PRO A 263 4.39 -0.57 -4.96
C PRO A 263 3.81 -1.08 -6.26
N GLY A 264 3.26 -0.19 -7.07
CA GLY A 264 2.85 -0.49 -8.44
C GLY A 264 4.03 -0.54 -9.43
N LYS A 265 5.24 -0.91 -8.95
CA LYS A 265 6.49 -0.90 -9.70
C LYS A 265 7.27 -2.18 -9.49
N GLY A 266 8.13 -2.53 -10.42
CA GLY A 266 9.07 -3.64 -10.28
C GLY A 266 10.21 -3.33 -9.29
N LEU A 267 10.84 -4.39 -8.76
CA LEU A 267 11.97 -4.26 -7.85
C LEU A 267 13.16 -3.48 -8.43
N SER A 268 13.36 -3.51 -9.76
CA SER A 268 14.42 -2.72 -10.43
C SER A 268 14.09 -1.23 -10.56
N GLU A 269 12.89 -0.81 -10.19
CA GLU A 269 12.47 0.59 -10.17
C GLU A 269 12.36 1.16 -8.76
N TRP A 270 12.57 0.32 -7.73
CA TRP A 270 12.52 0.69 -6.32
C TRP A 270 13.93 0.73 -5.73
N MET A 271 14.17 1.71 -4.87
CA MET A 271 15.41 1.83 -4.08
C MET A 271 15.05 1.80 -2.61
N LEU A 272 15.78 0.98 -1.84
CA LEU A 272 15.58 0.86 -0.40
C LEU A 272 16.29 1.99 0.33
N GLY A 273 15.68 2.45 1.41
CA GLY A 273 16.27 3.37 2.37
C GLY A 273 16.62 2.66 3.68
N ASP A 274 17.44 3.33 4.51
CA ASP A 274 17.82 2.81 5.82
C ASP A 274 16.58 2.49 6.67
N GLY A 275 16.57 1.30 7.29
CA GLY A 275 15.45 0.80 8.08
C GLY A 275 14.23 0.33 7.29
N ASP A 276 14.28 0.25 5.96
CA ASP A 276 13.18 -0.35 5.19
C ASP A 276 13.04 -1.85 5.45
N VAL A 277 11.80 -2.32 5.45
CA VAL A 277 11.47 -3.75 5.49
C VAL A 277 10.82 -4.10 4.16
N LEU A 278 11.53 -4.83 3.31
CA LEU A 278 10.99 -5.40 2.08
C LEU A 278 10.58 -6.84 2.33
N THR A 279 9.33 -7.17 2.04
CA THR A 279 8.82 -8.52 2.14
C THR A 279 8.45 -9.06 0.77
N LEU A 280 9.15 -10.12 0.32
CA LEU A 280 8.72 -10.94 -0.81
C LEU A 280 7.57 -11.82 -0.35
N ARG A 281 6.37 -11.66 -0.92
CA ARG A 281 5.18 -12.43 -0.56
C ARG A 281 4.72 -13.30 -1.70
N PHE A 282 4.51 -14.58 -1.40
CA PHE A 282 3.94 -15.49 -2.37
C PHE A 282 2.42 -15.39 -2.36
N THR A 283 1.81 -15.13 -3.51
CA THR A 283 0.35 -15.12 -3.70
C THR A 283 -0.10 -16.33 -4.51
N LEU A 284 -1.31 -16.81 -4.26
CA LEU A 284 -2.01 -17.81 -5.07
C LEU A 284 -3.15 -17.20 -5.90
N ALA A 285 -3.43 -15.91 -5.72
CA ALA A 285 -4.64 -15.26 -6.25
C ALA A 285 -4.40 -13.82 -6.73
N TRP A 286 -3.28 -13.57 -7.45
CA TRP A 286 -2.92 -12.24 -7.97
C TRP A 286 -2.93 -11.14 -6.88
N GLY A 287 -2.50 -11.48 -5.67
CA GLY A 287 -2.43 -10.55 -4.55
C GLY A 287 -3.71 -10.38 -3.74
N LYS A 288 -4.84 -11.00 -4.11
CA LYS A 288 -6.11 -10.94 -3.33
C LYS A 288 -5.98 -11.56 -1.95
N ASP A 289 -5.16 -12.58 -1.83
CA ASP A 289 -4.92 -13.40 -0.67
C ASP A 289 -3.85 -12.86 0.29
N ILE A 290 -3.15 -11.79 -0.11
CA ILE A 290 -2.10 -11.13 0.68
C ILE A 290 -2.35 -9.63 0.89
N ASP A 291 -3.51 -9.11 0.46
CA ASP A 291 -3.87 -7.67 0.43
C ASP A 291 -3.01 -6.83 -0.53
N GLY A 292 -2.42 -7.48 -1.53
CA GLY A 292 -1.55 -6.87 -2.54
C GLY A 292 -2.24 -6.60 -3.88
N PHE A 293 -3.54 -6.81 -3.96
CA PHE A 293 -4.31 -6.72 -5.19
C PHE A 293 -4.19 -5.37 -5.92
N GLY A 294 -4.13 -4.27 -5.18
CA GLY A 294 -3.99 -2.93 -5.76
C GLY A 294 -2.73 -2.73 -6.61
N ALA A 295 -1.65 -3.46 -6.32
CA ALA A 295 -0.39 -3.38 -7.06
C ALA A 295 -0.43 -4.06 -8.44
N THR A 296 -1.40 -4.95 -8.69
CA THR A 296 -1.55 -5.63 -10.00
C THR A 296 -2.29 -4.78 -11.03
N GLY A 297 -2.70 -3.56 -10.68
CA GLY A 297 -3.45 -2.66 -11.56
C GLY A 297 -4.87 -3.13 -11.89
N GLY A 298 -5.39 -4.13 -11.18
CA GLY A 298 -6.74 -4.65 -11.39
C GLY A 298 -6.97 -5.33 -12.74
N GLY A 299 -5.90 -5.69 -13.47
CA GLY A 299 -5.93 -6.10 -14.87
C GLY A 299 -6.63 -7.45 -15.14
N TYR A 300 -7.02 -8.19 -14.10
CA TYR A 300 -7.61 -9.52 -14.24
C TYR A 300 -9.10 -9.58 -13.84
N GLY A 301 -9.79 -8.45 -13.90
CA GLY A 301 -11.22 -8.38 -13.56
C GLY A 301 -11.52 -8.53 -12.07
N VAL A 302 -10.52 -8.41 -11.24
CA VAL A 302 -10.56 -8.58 -9.79
C VAL A 302 -10.79 -7.22 -9.14
N LEU A 303 -11.74 -7.11 -8.23
CA LEU A 303 -12.19 -5.83 -7.68
C LEU A 303 -11.71 -5.54 -6.27
N SER A 304 -11.24 -6.53 -5.51
CA SER A 304 -10.80 -6.33 -4.11
C SER A 304 -10.08 -7.56 -3.56
N SER A 305 -9.35 -7.38 -2.46
CA SER A 305 -8.83 -8.49 -1.63
C SER A 305 -9.95 -9.36 -1.07
N TYR A 306 -9.60 -10.60 -0.68
CA TYR A 306 -10.53 -11.48 0.03
C TYR A 306 -10.93 -10.91 1.41
N CYS A 307 -11.91 -11.49 2.04
CA CYS A 307 -12.30 -11.15 3.43
C CYS A 307 -11.24 -11.55 4.46
N TYR A 308 -10.35 -12.43 4.07
CA TYR A 308 -9.19 -12.89 4.83
C TYR A 308 -7.96 -12.84 3.96
N VAL A 309 -6.82 -12.53 4.56
CA VAL A 309 -5.52 -12.56 3.89
C VAL A 309 -4.51 -13.36 4.72
N TRP A 310 -3.51 -13.92 4.05
CA TRP A 310 -2.50 -14.80 4.63
C TRP A 310 -1.13 -14.15 4.45
N ARG A 311 -0.65 -13.54 5.51
CA ARG A 311 0.65 -12.86 5.53
C ARG A 311 1.25 -12.85 6.95
N ASP A 312 2.55 -12.70 7.04
CA ASP A 312 3.30 -12.63 8.31
C ASP A 312 3.03 -13.84 9.23
N GLY A 313 2.84 -15.03 8.64
CA GLY A 313 2.53 -16.27 9.34
C GLY A 313 1.10 -16.37 9.88
N GLN A 314 0.20 -15.48 9.49
CA GLN A 314 -1.15 -15.37 10.06
C GLN A 314 -2.24 -15.33 8.98
N GLU A 315 -3.44 -15.79 9.35
CA GLU A 315 -4.69 -15.50 8.66
C GLU A 315 -5.31 -14.25 9.31
N ILE A 316 -5.45 -13.16 8.55
CA ILE A 316 -5.91 -11.86 9.03
C ILE A 316 -7.27 -11.54 8.42
N PRO A 317 -8.32 -11.33 9.22
CA PRO A 317 -9.63 -10.91 8.70
C PRO A 317 -9.60 -9.43 8.27
N LEU A 318 -10.04 -9.13 7.04
CA LEU A 318 -10.23 -7.78 6.51
C LEU A 318 -11.69 -7.29 6.60
N GLY A 319 -12.60 -8.18 7.08
CA GLY A 319 -14.01 -7.90 7.15
C GLY A 319 -14.80 -8.33 5.91
N HIS A 320 -16.11 -8.31 6.05
CA HIS A 320 -17.06 -8.78 5.05
C HIS A 320 -17.83 -7.61 4.44
N ASP A 321 -18.16 -7.75 3.17
CA ASP A 321 -19.04 -6.85 2.45
C ASP A 321 -20.46 -7.50 2.39
N TRP A 322 -21.29 -7.17 3.38
CA TRP A 322 -22.57 -7.80 3.60
C TRP A 322 -23.66 -7.18 2.72
N GLN A 323 -24.31 -8.01 1.92
CA GLN A 323 -25.51 -7.66 1.17
C GLN A 323 -26.73 -8.37 1.79
N GLU A 324 -27.76 -7.61 2.11
CA GLU A 324 -29.05 -8.18 2.57
C GLU A 324 -29.72 -8.96 1.44
N THR A 325 -30.11 -10.20 1.74
CA THR A 325 -30.75 -11.11 0.77
C THR A 325 -32.20 -11.43 1.10
N ALA A 326 -32.57 -11.35 2.38
CA ALA A 326 -33.94 -11.52 2.84
C ALA A 326 -34.16 -10.75 4.14
N ARG A 327 -35.40 -10.30 4.34
CA ARG A 327 -35.84 -9.64 5.58
C ARG A 327 -37.25 -10.11 5.92
N VAL A 328 -37.43 -10.40 7.19
CA VAL A 328 -38.76 -10.65 7.80
C VAL A 328 -38.88 -9.70 8.98
N GLU A 329 -39.84 -8.78 8.88
CA GLU A 329 -40.07 -7.80 9.95
C GLU A 329 -40.62 -8.49 11.20
N PRO A 330 -40.26 -8.02 12.41
CA PRO A 330 -40.82 -8.57 13.64
C PRO A 330 -42.31 -8.29 13.76
N THR A 331 -43.02 -9.14 14.52
CA THR A 331 -44.40 -8.93 14.89
C THR A 331 -44.52 -8.64 16.39
N GLU A 332 -45.71 -8.37 16.90
CA GLU A 332 -45.91 -8.18 18.34
C GLU A 332 -45.57 -9.43 19.17
N THR A 333 -45.52 -10.61 18.55
CA THR A 333 -45.33 -11.89 19.22
C THR A 333 -44.09 -12.68 18.83
N GLU A 334 -43.51 -12.36 17.66
CA GLU A 334 -42.40 -13.11 17.10
C GLU A 334 -41.29 -12.15 16.63
N ASP A 335 -40.02 -12.51 16.84
CA ASP A 335 -38.86 -11.80 16.32
C ASP A 335 -38.82 -11.94 14.80
N GLY A 336 -38.38 -10.88 14.13
CA GLY A 336 -38.01 -10.88 12.72
C GLY A 336 -36.57 -11.32 12.51
N TYR A 337 -36.12 -11.30 11.26
CA TYR A 337 -34.71 -11.51 10.93
C TYR A 337 -34.33 -10.84 9.62
N ALA A 338 -33.03 -10.58 9.46
CA ALA A 338 -32.42 -10.19 8.19
C ALA A 338 -31.28 -11.16 7.85
N ASP A 339 -31.32 -11.71 6.64
CA ASP A 339 -30.29 -12.60 6.11
C ASP A 339 -29.35 -11.80 5.21
N TYR A 340 -28.07 -12.05 5.37
CA TYR A 340 -27.02 -11.40 4.60
C TYR A 340 -26.11 -12.45 3.96
N VAL A 341 -25.58 -12.11 2.79
CA VAL A 341 -24.49 -12.84 2.15
C VAL A 341 -23.33 -11.87 1.92
N CYS A 342 -22.11 -12.31 2.20
CA CYS A 342 -20.94 -11.53 1.86
C CYS A 342 -20.66 -11.62 0.36
N THR A 343 -20.57 -10.48 -0.33
CA THR A 343 -20.28 -10.41 -1.76
C THR A 343 -18.89 -10.91 -2.12
N LYS A 344 -17.94 -10.85 -1.17
CA LYS A 344 -16.55 -11.27 -1.35
C LYS A 344 -16.30 -12.75 -1.05
N CYS A 345 -16.95 -13.33 -0.02
CA CYS A 345 -16.64 -14.69 0.44
C CYS A 345 -17.85 -15.63 0.52
N ALA A 346 -19.06 -15.17 0.12
CA ALA A 346 -20.32 -15.91 0.17
C ALA A 346 -20.67 -16.51 1.55
N GLU A 347 -19.96 -16.13 2.61
CA GLU A 347 -20.41 -16.43 3.97
C GLU A 347 -21.78 -15.80 4.22
N THR A 348 -22.59 -16.46 5.02
CA THR A 348 -23.95 -16.02 5.36
C THR A 348 -24.04 -15.61 6.83
N ARG A 349 -24.84 -14.59 7.10
CA ARG A 349 -25.14 -14.12 8.46
C ARG A 349 -26.64 -13.88 8.58
N ARG A 350 -27.19 -14.26 9.71
CA ARG A 350 -28.57 -13.90 10.09
C ARG A 350 -28.55 -13.01 11.32
N ASP A 351 -29.13 -11.83 11.22
CA ASP A 351 -29.38 -10.94 12.33
C ASP A 351 -30.82 -11.06 12.78
N VAL A 352 -31.03 -11.25 14.08
CA VAL A 352 -32.38 -11.31 14.67
C VAL A 352 -32.87 -9.88 14.90
N LEU A 353 -34.08 -9.60 14.45
CA LEU A 353 -34.75 -8.30 14.65
C LEU A 353 -35.75 -8.51 15.83
N PRO A 354 -35.49 -7.91 17.00
CA PRO A 354 -36.34 -8.13 18.17
C PRO A 354 -37.76 -7.60 17.95
N LYS A 355 -38.74 -8.29 18.55
CA LYS A 355 -40.17 -7.91 18.61
C LYS A 355 -40.41 -6.67 19.45
#